data_949515b32470df2c8d64bd3a568354b3
#
_entry.id   949515b32470df2c8d64bd3a568354b3
#
_cell.length_a   1.000
_cell.length_b   1.000
_cell.length_c   1.000
_cell.angle_alpha   90.00
_cell.angle_beta   90.00
_cell.angle_gamma   90.00
#
_symmetry.space_group_name_H-M   'P 1'
#
loop_
_entity.id
_entity.type
_entity.pdbx_description
1 polymer ?
#
loop_
_entity_poly.entity_id
_entity_poly.type
_entity_poly.pdbx_seq_one_letter_code
_entity_poly.pdbx_strand_id
1 'polypeptide(L)'
;TFENDPRIEACDATFPGVDLQIPAFKAMHPMGARLSQECVTTMADTMVSPLFHNQFRVPSYQDWVDHEADYEKVYEFHEWQLQHLGWKVMRDRWVLKTGAHMWGLEHLLARYPDARIVFTHRDPVKSMTSYASLTSLVRSMGSDEVDPIEIADDWTARIKTMLERSIQVRDGKNHPQAQFFEMHFQDFVADQFGVVEKIYDAFGLPLTGQAADRMKVFIADNPKGKHGIHRYSPEEYGVDPVRVRESFGPYMERFGLEPESL
;
A
#
# COMPACT_ATOMS: atom_id res chain seq x y z
N THR A 1 -25.73 4.90 -15.16
CA THR A 1 -24.31 5.16 -15.49
C THR A 1 -23.54 5.38 -14.20
N PHE A 2 -22.22 5.23 -14.22
CA PHE A 2 -21.35 5.48 -13.06
C PHE A 2 -21.54 6.89 -12.46
N GLU A 3 -21.83 7.88 -13.28
CA GLU A 3 -22.02 9.27 -12.84
C GLU A 3 -23.28 9.48 -11.98
N ASN A 4 -24.30 8.65 -12.18
CA ASN A 4 -25.61 8.74 -11.51
C ASN A 4 -25.89 7.53 -10.61
N ASP A 5 -24.86 6.82 -10.14
CA ASP A 5 -25.03 5.68 -9.24
C ASP A 5 -25.39 6.20 -7.83
N PRO A 6 -26.56 5.84 -7.27
CA PRO A 6 -26.99 6.33 -5.97
C PRO A 6 -26.09 5.85 -4.81
N ARG A 7 -25.30 4.79 -5.02
CA ARG A 7 -24.34 4.31 -4.03
C ARG A 7 -23.21 5.30 -3.79
N ILE A 8 -22.89 6.15 -4.77
CA ILE A 8 -21.84 7.19 -4.65
C ILE A 8 -22.26 8.20 -3.58
N GLU A 9 -23.46 8.75 -3.69
CA GLU A 9 -23.99 9.71 -2.70
C GLU A 9 -24.11 9.07 -1.31
N ALA A 10 -24.61 7.85 -1.23
CA ALA A 10 -24.75 7.12 0.03
C ALA A 10 -23.37 6.86 0.68
N CYS A 11 -22.35 6.50 -0.11
CA CYS A 11 -21.00 6.30 0.38
C CYS A 11 -20.37 7.61 0.85
N ASP A 12 -20.45 8.68 0.04
CA ASP A 12 -19.87 9.98 0.41
C ASP A 12 -20.53 10.57 1.68
N ALA A 13 -21.77 10.24 1.96
CA ALA A 13 -22.47 10.67 3.18
C ALA A 13 -21.90 10.02 4.47
N THR A 14 -21.12 8.95 4.36
CA THR A 14 -20.51 8.28 5.53
C THR A 14 -19.22 8.96 6.00
N PHE A 15 -18.46 9.58 5.11
CA PHE A 15 -17.14 10.13 5.43
C PHE A 15 -17.11 11.28 6.42
N PRO A 16 -18.10 12.20 6.49
CA PRO A 16 -18.12 13.23 7.54
C PRO A 16 -18.08 12.66 8.97
N GLY A 17 -18.66 11.47 9.19
CA GLY A 17 -18.59 10.75 10.47
C GLY A 17 -17.17 10.27 10.79
N VAL A 18 -16.46 9.76 9.80
CA VAL A 18 -15.06 9.34 9.93
C VAL A 18 -14.17 10.55 10.19
N ASP A 19 -14.33 11.64 9.42
CA ASP A 19 -13.58 12.89 9.59
C ASP A 19 -13.80 13.51 10.99
N LEU A 20 -14.97 13.31 11.59
CA LEU A 20 -15.26 13.77 12.95
C LEU A 20 -14.56 12.92 14.02
N GLN A 21 -14.54 11.60 13.86
CA GLN A 21 -13.93 10.67 14.81
C GLN A 21 -12.40 10.71 14.77
N ILE A 22 -11.82 10.76 13.58
CA ILE A 22 -10.37 10.72 13.36
C ILE A 22 -9.93 11.79 12.36
N PRO A 23 -9.96 13.08 12.71
CA PRO A 23 -9.68 14.20 11.79
C PRO A 23 -8.34 14.10 11.08
N ALA A 24 -7.32 13.52 11.76
CA ALA A 24 -5.98 13.34 11.18
C ALA A 24 -5.94 12.30 10.03
N PHE A 25 -6.92 11.40 9.94
CA PHE A 25 -6.94 10.33 8.95
C PHE A 25 -6.99 10.88 7.51
N LYS A 26 -7.74 11.94 7.27
CA LYS A 26 -7.85 12.58 5.96
C LYS A 26 -6.51 13.07 5.40
N ALA A 27 -5.61 13.53 6.27
CA ALA A 27 -4.28 13.96 5.88
C ALA A 27 -3.35 12.77 5.53
N MET A 28 -3.64 11.58 6.08
CA MET A 28 -2.88 10.35 5.85
C MET A 28 -3.44 9.53 4.69
N HIS A 29 -4.76 9.39 4.64
CA HIS A 29 -5.46 8.54 3.68
C HIS A 29 -6.80 9.18 3.27
N PRO A 30 -6.82 10.05 2.26
CA PRO A 30 -8.06 10.65 1.78
C PRO A 30 -9.03 9.56 1.30
N MET A 31 -10.29 9.64 1.74
CA MET A 31 -11.34 8.70 1.36
C MET A 31 -12.48 9.40 0.63
N GLY A 32 -13.15 8.68 -0.27
CA GLY A 32 -14.30 9.16 -1.03
C GLY A 32 -14.81 8.09 -1.98
N ALA A 33 -16.09 8.11 -2.30
CA ALA A 33 -16.75 7.11 -3.15
C ALA A 33 -16.15 7.04 -4.58
N ARG A 34 -15.48 8.10 -5.03
CA ARG A 34 -14.82 8.19 -6.34
C ARG A 34 -13.28 8.06 -6.26
N LEU A 35 -12.74 7.89 -5.06
CA LEU A 35 -11.31 7.69 -4.88
C LEU A 35 -10.98 6.21 -4.94
N SER A 36 -9.80 5.90 -5.50
CA SER A 36 -9.28 4.53 -5.54
C SER A 36 -9.04 4.01 -4.13
N GLN A 37 -9.41 2.76 -3.88
CA GLN A 37 -9.12 2.04 -2.65
C GLN A 37 -8.06 0.98 -2.89
N GLU A 38 -7.42 0.54 -1.81
CA GLU A 38 -6.40 -0.51 -1.88
C GLU A 38 -7.01 -1.92 -1.92
N CYS A 39 -6.31 -2.85 -2.55
CA CYS A 39 -6.71 -4.26 -2.59
C CYS A 39 -6.78 -4.92 -1.21
N VAL A 40 -6.19 -4.32 -0.18
CA VAL A 40 -6.29 -4.82 1.20
C VAL A 40 -7.75 -4.94 1.66
N THR A 41 -8.64 -4.09 1.15
CA THR A 41 -10.09 -4.15 1.43
C THR A 41 -10.77 -5.29 0.70
N THR A 42 -10.42 -5.55 -0.56
CA THR A 42 -10.95 -6.70 -1.31
C THR A 42 -10.41 -8.03 -0.77
N MET A 43 -9.15 -8.06 -0.32
CA MET A 43 -8.57 -9.23 0.37
C MET A 43 -9.31 -9.51 1.69
N ALA A 44 -9.79 -8.49 2.40
CA ALA A 44 -10.54 -8.66 3.65
C ALA A 44 -11.83 -9.47 3.46
N ASP A 45 -12.44 -9.46 2.29
CA ASP A 45 -13.63 -10.27 1.98
C ASP A 45 -13.34 -11.79 2.02
N THR A 46 -12.07 -12.19 1.91
CA THR A 46 -11.65 -13.58 2.09
C THR A 46 -11.29 -13.93 3.54
N MET A 47 -11.42 -12.99 4.46
CA MET A 47 -10.91 -13.09 5.84
C MET A 47 -9.38 -13.30 5.90
N VAL A 48 -8.64 -12.97 4.85
CA VAL A 48 -7.15 -13.01 4.82
C VAL A 48 -6.64 -11.64 4.45
N SER A 49 -6.41 -10.79 5.45
CA SER A 49 -5.93 -9.43 5.21
C SER A 49 -5.28 -8.83 6.46
N PRO A 50 -4.13 -8.17 6.34
CA PRO A 50 -3.53 -7.43 7.45
C PRO A 50 -4.40 -6.25 7.93
N LEU A 51 -5.45 -5.89 7.18
CA LEU A 51 -6.40 -4.85 7.55
C LEU A 51 -7.00 -5.08 8.94
N PHE A 52 -7.33 -6.35 9.28
CA PHE A 52 -7.94 -6.66 10.58
C PHE A 52 -6.98 -6.41 11.73
N HIS A 53 -5.69 -6.73 11.58
CA HIS A 53 -4.70 -6.45 12.61
C HIS A 53 -4.31 -4.97 12.67
N ASN A 54 -4.48 -4.24 11.57
CA ASN A 54 -4.37 -2.78 11.60
C ASN A 54 -5.50 -2.12 12.39
N GLN A 55 -6.73 -2.63 12.25
CA GLN A 55 -7.91 -2.05 12.91
C GLN A 55 -8.08 -2.52 14.35
N PHE A 56 -7.67 -3.77 14.65
CA PHE A 56 -7.87 -4.42 15.93
C PHE A 56 -6.59 -5.11 16.40
N ARG A 57 -6.39 -5.20 17.70
CA ARG A 57 -5.26 -5.96 18.26
C ARG A 57 -5.58 -7.46 18.22
N VAL A 58 -5.26 -8.12 17.11
CA VAL A 58 -5.51 -9.56 16.87
C VAL A 58 -4.23 -10.28 16.41
N PRO A 59 -3.17 -10.37 17.26
CA PRO A 59 -1.87 -10.87 16.85
C PRO A 59 -1.90 -12.33 16.39
N SER A 60 -2.65 -13.22 17.07
CA SER A 60 -2.75 -14.63 16.67
C SER A 60 -3.42 -14.84 15.31
N TYR A 61 -4.39 -13.98 14.95
CA TYR A 61 -4.95 -13.99 13.61
C TYR A 61 -3.91 -13.52 12.59
N GLN A 62 -3.14 -12.48 12.91
CA GLN A 62 -2.09 -12.01 12.00
C GLN A 62 -0.97 -13.03 11.84
N ASP A 63 -0.61 -13.78 12.90
CA ASP A 63 0.34 -14.89 12.80
C ASP A 63 -0.14 -15.96 11.83
N TRP A 64 -1.44 -16.28 11.86
CA TRP A 64 -2.05 -17.18 10.89
C TRP A 64 -2.01 -16.61 9.46
N VAL A 65 -2.32 -15.32 9.28
CA VAL A 65 -2.20 -14.64 7.97
C VAL A 65 -0.78 -14.69 7.43
N ASP A 66 0.23 -14.49 8.30
CA ASP A 66 1.63 -14.43 7.91
C ASP A 66 2.20 -15.80 7.50
N HIS A 67 1.67 -16.91 8.04
CA HIS A 67 2.33 -18.22 7.95
C HIS A 67 1.48 -19.36 7.39
N GLU A 68 0.15 -19.29 7.51
CA GLU A 68 -0.73 -20.43 7.27
C GLU A 68 -1.85 -20.13 6.27
N ALA A 69 -2.15 -18.87 6.00
CA ALA A 69 -3.26 -18.49 5.12
C ALA A 69 -3.04 -18.97 3.68
N ASP A 70 -4.13 -19.43 3.06
CA ASP A 70 -4.15 -19.93 1.70
C ASP A 70 -4.27 -18.76 0.70
N TYR A 71 -3.13 -18.20 0.28
CA TYR A 71 -3.07 -17.10 -0.65
C TYR A 71 -3.48 -17.47 -2.08
N GLU A 72 -3.49 -18.74 -2.46
CA GLU A 72 -4.04 -19.18 -3.75
C GLU A 72 -5.53 -18.85 -3.82
N LYS A 73 -6.30 -19.19 -2.78
CA LYS A 73 -7.73 -18.86 -2.69
C LYS A 73 -7.99 -17.36 -2.58
N VAL A 74 -7.11 -16.61 -1.90
CA VAL A 74 -7.22 -15.15 -1.85
C VAL A 74 -7.18 -14.57 -3.25
N TYR A 75 -6.22 -14.99 -4.10
CA TYR A 75 -6.11 -14.44 -5.45
C TYR A 75 -7.13 -15.03 -6.43
N GLU A 76 -7.64 -16.24 -6.20
CA GLU A 76 -8.79 -16.75 -6.93
C GLU A 76 -10.03 -15.84 -6.70
N PHE A 77 -10.31 -15.52 -5.44
CA PHE A 77 -11.43 -14.64 -5.09
C PHE A 77 -11.21 -13.19 -5.57
N HIS A 78 -9.98 -12.70 -5.45
CA HIS A 78 -9.60 -11.38 -5.94
C HIS A 78 -9.85 -11.25 -7.46
N GLU A 79 -9.54 -12.27 -8.25
CA GLU A 79 -9.86 -12.27 -9.69
C GLU A 79 -11.36 -12.19 -9.93
N TRP A 80 -12.16 -12.96 -9.20
CA TRP A 80 -13.63 -12.87 -9.32
C TRP A 80 -14.14 -11.47 -8.99
N GLN A 81 -13.58 -10.82 -7.99
CA GLN A 81 -13.92 -9.43 -7.66
C GLN A 81 -13.56 -8.48 -8.80
N LEU A 82 -12.37 -8.61 -9.39
CA LEU A 82 -11.98 -7.80 -10.53
C LEU A 82 -12.89 -8.01 -11.74
N GLN A 83 -13.27 -9.26 -12.02
CA GLN A 83 -14.25 -9.58 -13.06
C GLN A 83 -15.61 -8.94 -12.77
N HIS A 84 -16.08 -9.01 -11.53
CA HIS A 84 -17.33 -8.38 -11.10
C HIS A 84 -17.28 -6.85 -11.24
N LEU A 85 -16.20 -6.22 -10.78
CA LEU A 85 -15.99 -4.77 -10.88
C LEU A 85 -15.85 -4.31 -12.34
N GLY A 86 -15.28 -5.17 -13.21
CA GLY A 86 -15.18 -4.94 -14.65
C GLY A 86 -16.49 -5.16 -15.42
N TRP A 87 -17.54 -5.69 -14.78
CA TRP A 87 -18.81 -5.95 -15.43
C TRP A 87 -19.39 -4.69 -16.06
N LYS A 88 -19.67 -4.73 -17.36
CA LYS A 88 -20.17 -3.60 -18.18
C LYS A 88 -19.20 -2.41 -18.36
N VAL A 89 -18.04 -2.42 -17.74
CA VAL A 89 -17.02 -1.34 -17.84
C VAL A 89 -15.66 -2.00 -18.04
N MET A 90 -15.56 -2.83 -19.09
CA MET A 90 -14.30 -3.49 -19.46
C MET A 90 -13.21 -2.46 -19.75
N ARG A 91 -12.04 -2.67 -19.17
CA ARG A 91 -10.82 -1.93 -19.44
C ARG A 91 -9.71 -2.94 -19.78
N ASP A 92 -8.77 -2.50 -20.56
CA ASP A 92 -7.66 -3.37 -20.99
C ASP A 92 -6.68 -3.70 -19.85
N ARG A 93 -6.73 -2.93 -18.77
CA ARG A 93 -5.77 -3.06 -17.66
C ARG A 93 -6.33 -2.57 -16.35
N TRP A 94 -5.95 -3.29 -15.28
CA TRP A 94 -6.10 -2.85 -13.91
C TRP A 94 -4.81 -2.18 -13.42
N VAL A 95 -4.95 -1.12 -12.61
CA VAL A 95 -3.89 -0.57 -11.78
C VAL A 95 -4.31 -0.81 -10.35
N LEU A 96 -3.60 -1.70 -9.68
CA LEU A 96 -3.92 -2.19 -8.35
C LEU A 96 -2.82 -1.75 -7.38
N LYS A 97 -3.16 -1.57 -6.11
CA LYS A 97 -2.19 -1.14 -5.11
C LYS A 97 -2.56 -1.66 -3.73
N THR A 98 -1.62 -2.32 -3.08
CA THR A 98 -1.53 -2.47 -1.62
C THR A 98 -0.18 -3.06 -1.24
N GLY A 99 0.34 -2.70 -0.06
CA GLY A 99 1.47 -3.39 0.54
C GLY A 99 1.17 -4.86 0.88
N ALA A 100 -0.10 -5.21 1.10
CA ALA A 100 -0.53 -6.56 1.42
C ALA A 100 -0.22 -7.59 0.31
N HIS A 101 -0.03 -7.17 -0.93
CA HIS A 101 0.37 -8.07 -2.01
C HIS A 101 1.73 -8.74 -1.77
N MET A 102 2.58 -8.14 -0.94
CA MET A 102 3.87 -8.73 -0.60
C MET A 102 3.75 -10.02 0.22
N TRP A 103 2.66 -10.23 0.97
CA TRP A 103 2.41 -11.49 1.70
C TRP A 103 2.22 -12.70 0.77
N GLY A 104 1.55 -12.48 -0.35
CA GLY A 104 1.23 -13.54 -1.30
C GLY A 104 1.79 -13.26 -2.70
N LEU A 105 2.96 -12.64 -2.85
CA LEU A 105 3.50 -12.23 -4.14
C LEU A 105 3.68 -13.40 -5.12
N GLU A 106 4.10 -14.57 -4.65
CA GLU A 106 4.23 -15.76 -5.47
C GLU A 106 2.88 -16.21 -6.04
N HIS A 107 1.84 -16.23 -5.22
CA HIS A 107 0.48 -16.60 -5.64
C HIS A 107 -0.14 -15.53 -6.55
N LEU A 108 0.16 -14.25 -6.31
CA LEU A 108 -0.23 -13.16 -7.21
C LEU A 108 0.36 -13.41 -8.61
N LEU A 109 1.67 -13.65 -8.70
CA LEU A 109 2.35 -13.86 -9.97
C LEU A 109 1.93 -15.18 -10.66
N ALA A 110 1.58 -16.20 -9.89
CA ALA A 110 1.00 -17.43 -10.45
C ALA A 110 -0.40 -17.18 -11.04
N ARG A 111 -1.23 -16.37 -10.39
CA ARG A 111 -2.59 -16.05 -10.85
C ARG A 111 -2.61 -15.05 -12.00
N TYR A 112 -1.69 -14.09 -12.00
CA TYR A 112 -1.53 -13.03 -12.99
C TYR A 112 -0.12 -13.07 -13.59
N PRO A 113 0.16 -14.04 -14.48
CA PRO A 113 1.52 -14.24 -15.00
C PRO A 113 2.02 -13.07 -15.87
N ASP A 114 1.12 -12.21 -16.31
CA ASP A 114 1.42 -10.97 -17.04
C ASP A 114 1.48 -9.72 -16.15
N ALA A 115 1.33 -9.88 -14.84
CA ALA A 115 1.40 -8.78 -13.89
C ALA A 115 2.76 -8.06 -13.98
N ARG A 116 2.71 -6.74 -13.87
CA ARG A 116 3.87 -5.85 -13.82
C ARG A 116 3.89 -5.19 -12.46
N ILE A 117 4.97 -5.38 -11.74
CA ILE A 117 5.10 -4.99 -10.33
C ILE A 117 5.98 -3.74 -10.24
N VAL A 118 5.42 -2.67 -9.72
CA VAL A 118 6.20 -1.52 -9.27
C VAL A 118 6.51 -1.72 -7.80
N PHE A 119 7.77 -2.01 -7.49
CA PHE A 119 8.26 -2.22 -6.15
C PHE A 119 8.76 -0.89 -5.60
N THR A 120 8.13 -0.38 -4.54
CA THR A 120 8.48 0.94 -3.99
C THR A 120 9.42 0.83 -2.81
N HIS A 121 10.52 1.59 -2.85
CA HIS A 121 11.59 1.57 -1.85
C HIS A 121 11.68 2.89 -1.11
N ARG A 122 11.85 2.80 0.20
CA ARG A 122 12.02 3.95 1.07
C ARG A 122 12.82 3.59 2.32
N ASP A 123 13.43 4.59 2.99
CA ASP A 123 14.03 4.42 4.31
C ASP A 123 13.06 3.71 5.27
N PRO A 124 13.45 2.54 5.82
CA PRO A 124 12.58 1.77 6.70
C PRO A 124 12.16 2.54 7.96
N VAL A 125 12.98 3.44 8.48
CA VAL A 125 12.59 4.27 9.66
C VAL A 125 11.37 5.11 9.33
N LYS A 126 11.37 5.78 8.18
CA LYS A 126 10.20 6.58 7.74
C LYS A 126 8.98 5.72 7.49
N SER A 127 9.17 4.57 6.88
CA SER A 127 8.06 3.66 6.56
C SER A 127 7.44 3.06 7.82
N MET A 128 8.25 2.57 8.76
CA MET A 128 7.77 1.95 10.00
C MET A 128 7.12 2.97 10.93
N THR A 129 7.71 4.15 11.09
CA THR A 129 7.11 5.23 11.90
C THR A 129 5.75 5.66 11.32
N SER A 130 5.67 5.85 10.00
CA SER A 130 4.42 6.20 9.33
C SER A 130 3.36 5.12 9.49
N TYR A 131 3.74 3.85 9.37
CA TYR A 131 2.83 2.73 9.51
C TYR A 131 2.32 2.57 10.95
N ALA A 132 3.21 2.70 11.95
CA ALA A 132 2.84 2.69 13.35
C ALA A 132 1.86 3.83 13.69
N SER A 133 2.12 5.02 13.17
CA SER A 133 1.23 6.18 13.33
C SER A 133 -0.16 5.94 12.75
N LEU A 134 -0.24 5.41 11.53
CA LEU A 134 -1.52 5.06 10.89
C LEU A 134 -2.27 4.00 11.69
N THR A 135 -1.60 2.92 12.06
CA THR A 135 -2.21 1.81 12.82
C THR A 135 -2.71 2.26 14.19
N SER A 136 -1.92 3.08 14.91
CA SER A 136 -2.33 3.64 16.21
C SER A 136 -3.59 4.49 16.06
N LEU A 137 -3.64 5.35 15.04
CA LEU A 137 -4.80 6.18 14.77
C LEU A 137 -6.05 5.34 14.45
N VAL A 138 -5.91 4.32 13.62
CA VAL A 138 -7.03 3.46 13.22
C VAL A 138 -7.52 2.61 14.41
N ARG A 139 -6.61 2.06 15.23
CA ARG A 139 -6.98 1.30 16.44
C ARG A 139 -7.71 2.16 17.47
N SER A 140 -7.37 3.46 17.58
CA SER A 140 -8.05 4.38 18.51
C SER A 140 -9.54 4.62 18.19
N MET A 141 -10.02 4.21 17.01
CA MET A 141 -11.46 4.22 16.70
C MET A 141 -12.25 3.19 17.50
N GLY A 142 -11.62 2.11 17.90
CA GLY A 142 -12.28 0.98 18.56
C GLY A 142 -11.74 0.63 19.94
N SER A 143 -10.70 1.33 20.42
CA SER A 143 -10.08 1.05 21.72
C SER A 143 -9.45 2.30 22.31
N ASP A 144 -9.63 2.49 23.63
CA ASP A 144 -8.93 3.51 24.41
C ASP A 144 -7.54 3.05 24.86
N GLU A 145 -7.24 1.75 24.69
CA GLU A 145 -5.97 1.13 25.06
C GLU A 145 -5.16 0.82 23.78
N VAL A 146 -4.41 1.80 23.30
CA VAL A 146 -3.53 1.69 22.13
C VAL A 146 -2.10 1.92 22.56
N ASP A 147 -1.25 0.90 22.43
CA ASP A 147 0.19 0.99 22.67
C ASP A 147 0.95 1.22 21.34
N PRO A 148 1.43 2.45 21.09
CA PRO A 148 2.12 2.76 19.84
C PRO A 148 3.49 2.07 19.72
N ILE A 149 4.14 1.73 20.83
CA ILE A 149 5.44 1.06 20.85
C ILE A 149 5.26 -0.42 20.47
N GLU A 150 4.27 -1.10 21.09
CA GLU A 150 3.91 -2.48 20.70
C GLU A 150 3.59 -2.55 19.20
N ILE A 151 2.79 -1.61 18.70
CA ILE A 151 2.42 -1.55 17.27
C ILE A 151 3.65 -1.41 16.38
N ALA A 152 4.56 -0.51 16.72
CA ALA A 152 5.77 -0.29 15.93
C ALA A 152 6.69 -1.52 15.93
N ASP A 153 6.92 -2.15 17.08
CA ASP A 153 7.76 -3.34 17.21
C ASP A 153 7.17 -4.53 16.45
N ASP A 154 5.87 -4.81 16.62
CA ASP A 154 5.18 -5.92 15.97
C ASP A 154 5.19 -5.77 14.44
N TRP A 155 4.76 -4.61 13.94
CA TRP A 155 4.72 -4.38 12.50
C TRP A 155 6.10 -4.28 11.85
N THR A 156 7.10 -3.76 12.55
CA THR A 156 8.48 -3.73 12.05
C THR A 156 9.00 -5.15 11.79
N ALA A 157 8.77 -6.06 12.74
CA ALA A 157 9.18 -7.46 12.61
C ALA A 157 8.45 -8.17 11.45
N ARG A 158 7.12 -7.99 11.35
CA ARG A 158 6.29 -8.61 10.31
C ARG A 158 6.64 -8.09 8.91
N ILE A 159 6.73 -6.77 8.75
CA ILE A 159 7.05 -6.14 7.47
C ILE A 159 8.45 -6.54 7.01
N LYS A 160 9.43 -6.62 7.92
CA LYS A 160 10.76 -7.13 7.60
C LYS A 160 10.71 -8.53 7.01
N THR A 161 10.04 -9.46 7.70
CA THR A 161 9.91 -10.86 7.25
C THR A 161 9.21 -10.95 5.89
N MET A 162 8.12 -10.23 5.72
CA MET A 162 7.37 -10.18 4.47
C MET A 162 8.19 -9.60 3.32
N LEU A 163 8.93 -8.53 3.56
CA LEU A 163 9.79 -7.89 2.57
C LEU A 163 10.91 -8.86 2.11
N GLU A 164 11.54 -9.56 3.04
CA GLU A 164 12.56 -10.57 2.74
C GLU A 164 12.00 -11.69 1.86
N ARG A 165 10.81 -12.21 2.18
CA ARG A 165 10.11 -13.23 1.35
C ARG A 165 9.79 -12.69 -0.04
N SER A 166 9.30 -11.47 -0.13
CA SER A 166 8.97 -10.84 -1.43
C SER A 166 10.20 -10.66 -2.31
N ILE A 167 11.32 -10.28 -1.72
CA ILE A 167 12.60 -10.16 -2.42
C ILE A 167 13.08 -11.54 -2.91
N GLN A 168 12.90 -12.60 -2.12
CA GLN A 168 13.24 -13.96 -2.55
C GLN A 168 12.39 -14.40 -3.75
N VAL A 169 11.09 -14.11 -3.75
CA VAL A 169 10.19 -14.39 -4.90
C VAL A 169 10.65 -13.61 -6.14
N ARG A 170 10.90 -12.31 -5.98
CA ARG A 170 11.39 -11.44 -7.06
C ARG A 170 12.69 -11.93 -7.68
N ASP A 171 13.61 -12.42 -6.85
CA ASP A 171 14.94 -12.90 -7.29
C ASP A 171 14.91 -14.35 -7.78
N GLY A 172 13.82 -15.03 -7.56
CA GLY A 172 13.61 -16.39 -8.00
C GLY A 172 13.66 -16.52 -9.52
N LYS A 173 14.08 -17.70 -9.99
CA LYS A 173 14.20 -17.98 -11.44
C LYS A 173 12.83 -18.14 -12.15
N ASN A 174 11.77 -18.19 -11.40
CA ASN A 174 10.42 -18.47 -11.93
C ASN A 174 9.75 -17.25 -12.57
N HIS A 175 10.27 -16.06 -12.32
CA HIS A 175 9.67 -14.80 -12.79
C HIS A 175 10.70 -13.97 -13.56
N PRO A 176 10.35 -13.49 -14.78
CA PRO A 176 11.21 -12.60 -15.54
C PRO A 176 11.49 -11.30 -14.76
N GLN A 177 12.75 -10.88 -14.69
CA GLN A 177 13.12 -9.61 -14.04
C GLN A 177 12.43 -8.40 -14.71
N ALA A 178 12.09 -8.48 -15.98
CA ALA A 178 11.34 -7.46 -16.71
C ALA A 178 9.89 -7.24 -16.20
N GLN A 179 9.38 -8.10 -15.30
CA GLN A 179 8.10 -7.87 -14.63
C GLN A 179 8.20 -6.88 -13.46
N PHE A 180 9.40 -6.52 -13.02
CA PHE A 180 9.63 -5.67 -11.86
C PHE A 180 10.26 -4.34 -12.26
N PHE A 181 9.75 -3.27 -11.68
CA PHE A 181 10.31 -1.93 -11.75
C PHE A 181 10.57 -1.44 -10.31
N GLU A 182 11.83 -1.15 -10.01
CA GLU A 182 12.23 -0.62 -8.71
C GLU A 182 12.03 0.90 -8.69
N MET A 183 11.18 1.38 -7.80
CA MET A 183 10.88 2.80 -7.67
C MET A 183 11.37 3.33 -6.31
N HIS A 184 12.27 4.28 -6.33
CA HIS A 184 12.69 4.99 -5.13
C HIS A 184 11.69 6.11 -4.80
N PHE A 185 11.22 6.15 -3.56
CA PHE A 185 10.25 7.15 -3.12
C PHE A 185 10.75 8.58 -3.29
N GLN A 186 12.05 8.82 -3.08
CA GLN A 186 12.66 10.14 -3.23
C GLN A 186 12.63 10.62 -4.70
N ASP A 187 12.91 9.74 -5.64
CA ASP A 187 12.82 10.04 -7.07
C ASP A 187 11.39 10.40 -7.47
N PHE A 188 10.42 9.62 -6.96
CA PHE A 188 9.01 9.89 -7.21
C PHE A 188 8.56 11.23 -6.62
N VAL A 189 9.02 11.60 -5.43
CA VAL A 189 8.69 12.90 -4.83
C VAL A 189 9.35 14.05 -5.59
N ALA A 190 10.55 13.84 -6.14
CA ALA A 190 11.27 14.84 -6.90
C ALA A 190 10.65 15.09 -8.28
N ASP A 191 10.22 14.02 -8.97
CA ASP A 191 9.62 14.10 -10.32
C ASP A 191 8.57 12.99 -10.50
N GLN A 192 7.35 13.24 -10.03
CA GLN A 192 6.25 12.26 -10.10
C GLN A 192 5.94 11.83 -11.53
N PHE A 193 5.85 12.80 -12.46
CA PHE A 193 5.47 12.47 -13.83
C PHE A 193 6.60 11.77 -14.59
N GLY A 194 7.84 12.20 -14.44
CA GLY A 194 8.99 11.55 -15.05
C GLY A 194 9.20 10.12 -14.56
N VAL A 195 8.89 9.82 -13.29
CA VAL A 195 8.91 8.42 -12.81
C VAL A 195 7.80 7.60 -13.47
N VAL A 196 6.61 8.15 -13.66
CA VAL A 196 5.53 7.46 -14.39
C VAL A 196 5.94 7.16 -15.84
N GLU A 197 6.57 8.12 -16.54
CA GLU A 197 7.10 7.88 -17.90
C GLU A 197 8.09 6.72 -17.92
N LYS A 198 9.04 6.69 -16.97
CA LYS A 198 10.01 5.57 -16.85
C LYS A 198 9.33 4.22 -16.61
N ILE A 199 8.26 4.17 -15.80
CA ILE A 199 7.49 2.94 -15.57
C ILE A 199 6.83 2.47 -16.87
N TYR A 200 6.20 3.39 -17.62
CA TYR A 200 5.56 3.05 -18.89
C TYR A 200 6.57 2.53 -19.91
N ASP A 201 7.73 3.19 -20.02
CA ASP A 201 8.82 2.79 -20.91
C ASP A 201 9.39 1.42 -20.52
N ALA A 202 9.69 1.21 -19.23
CA ALA A 202 10.25 -0.05 -18.75
C ALA A 202 9.35 -1.25 -19.02
N PHE A 203 8.04 -1.05 -18.97
CA PHE A 203 7.06 -2.10 -19.26
C PHE A 203 6.59 -2.13 -20.70
N GLY A 204 7.13 -1.29 -21.58
CA GLY A 204 6.70 -1.19 -22.97
C GLY A 204 5.24 -0.82 -23.14
N LEU A 205 4.71 0.03 -22.22
CA LEU A 205 3.33 0.45 -22.23
C LEU A 205 3.15 1.75 -23.02
N PRO A 206 2.12 1.88 -23.87
CA PRO A 206 1.87 3.13 -24.55
C PRO A 206 1.32 4.17 -23.55
N LEU A 207 2.04 5.28 -23.38
CA LEU A 207 1.55 6.45 -22.66
C LEU A 207 0.97 7.43 -23.69
N THR A 208 -0.37 7.48 -23.78
CA THR A 208 -1.02 8.42 -24.71
C THR A 208 -0.93 9.86 -24.21
N GLY A 209 -0.89 10.84 -25.14
CA GLY A 209 -0.88 12.25 -24.76
C GLY A 209 -2.05 12.62 -23.82
N GLN A 210 -3.26 12.09 -24.11
CA GLN A 210 -4.42 12.33 -23.24
C GLN A 210 -4.23 11.79 -21.82
N ALA A 211 -3.62 10.61 -21.66
CA ALA A 211 -3.33 10.05 -20.33
C ALA A 211 -2.28 10.90 -19.61
N ALA A 212 -1.22 11.30 -20.31
CA ALA A 212 -0.17 12.15 -19.78
C ALA A 212 -0.73 13.50 -19.28
N ASP A 213 -1.57 14.16 -20.09
CA ASP A 213 -2.18 15.44 -19.72
C ASP A 213 -3.07 15.31 -18.48
N ARG A 214 -3.89 14.25 -18.41
CA ARG A 214 -4.72 13.98 -17.22
C ARG A 214 -3.91 13.74 -15.97
N MET A 215 -2.79 13.00 -16.06
CA MET A 215 -1.89 12.77 -14.92
C MET A 215 -1.24 14.07 -14.45
N LYS A 216 -0.78 14.92 -15.36
CA LYS A 216 -0.20 16.24 -15.03
C LYS A 216 -1.22 17.13 -14.33
N VAL A 217 -2.46 17.19 -14.84
CA VAL A 217 -3.56 17.93 -14.19
C VAL A 217 -3.82 17.36 -12.79
N PHE A 218 -3.91 16.03 -12.65
CA PHE A 218 -4.13 15.41 -11.34
C PHE A 218 -3.00 15.75 -10.35
N ILE A 219 -1.75 15.72 -10.77
CA ILE A 219 -0.60 16.09 -9.92
C ILE A 219 -0.72 17.57 -9.48
N ALA A 220 -1.03 18.46 -10.41
CA ALA A 220 -1.19 19.88 -10.12
C ALA A 220 -2.36 20.17 -9.15
N ASP A 221 -3.47 19.44 -9.30
CA ASP A 221 -4.65 19.57 -8.46
C ASP A 221 -4.51 18.91 -7.08
N ASN A 222 -3.48 18.06 -6.89
CA ASN A 222 -3.24 17.35 -5.65
C ASN A 222 -1.84 17.61 -5.08
N PRO A 223 -1.50 18.87 -4.77
CA PRO A 223 -0.20 19.21 -4.19
C PRO A 223 -0.04 18.57 -2.81
N LYS A 224 1.22 18.32 -2.43
CA LYS A 224 1.56 17.81 -1.08
C LYS A 224 0.92 18.70 0.00
N GLY A 225 0.23 18.08 0.95
CA GLY A 225 -0.43 18.77 2.04
C GLY A 225 -1.83 19.32 1.74
N LYS A 226 -2.43 19.03 0.57
CA LYS A 226 -3.80 19.46 0.20
C LYS A 226 -4.84 19.15 1.29
N HIS A 227 -4.70 18.05 2.00
CA HIS A 227 -5.61 17.62 3.05
C HIS A 227 -5.04 17.80 4.46
N GLY A 228 -4.00 18.62 4.61
CA GLY A 228 -3.25 18.82 5.84
C GLY A 228 -1.92 18.07 5.85
N ILE A 229 -1.14 18.32 6.90
CA ILE A 229 0.16 17.68 7.11
C ILE A 229 0.05 16.85 8.38
N HIS A 230 0.16 15.55 8.25
CA HIS A 230 0.32 14.67 9.39
C HIS A 230 1.78 14.65 9.82
N ARG A 231 2.01 14.99 11.09
CA ARG A 231 3.36 15.02 11.68
C ARG A 231 3.47 13.90 12.69
N TYR A 232 4.57 13.22 12.68
CA TYR A 232 4.93 12.14 13.60
C TYR A 232 6.45 12.06 13.71
N SER A 233 6.95 11.59 14.85
CA SER A 233 8.38 11.36 15.04
C SER A 233 8.65 9.90 15.43
N PRO A 234 9.84 9.36 15.15
CA PRO A 234 10.23 8.02 15.60
C PRO A 234 10.08 7.82 17.11
N GLU A 235 10.39 8.85 17.89
CA GLU A 235 10.36 8.83 19.35
C GLU A 235 8.95 8.58 19.91
N GLU A 236 7.92 9.16 19.27
CA GLU A 236 6.51 8.98 19.67
C GLU A 236 6.07 7.51 19.59
N TYR A 237 6.71 6.73 18.73
CA TYR A 237 6.39 5.32 18.47
C TYR A 237 7.48 4.35 18.95
N GLY A 238 8.45 4.84 19.72
CA GLY A 238 9.57 4.02 20.21
C GLY A 238 10.45 3.43 19.09
N VAL A 239 10.38 4.00 17.89
CA VAL A 239 11.19 3.55 16.74
C VAL A 239 12.61 4.08 16.89
N ASP A 240 13.55 3.19 17.20
CA ASP A 240 14.97 3.50 17.21
C ASP A 240 15.53 3.50 15.79
N PRO A 241 15.95 4.67 15.25
CA PRO A 241 16.41 4.77 13.88
C PRO A 241 17.66 3.93 13.59
N VAL A 242 18.56 3.79 14.56
CA VAL A 242 19.80 3.01 14.40
C VAL A 242 19.45 1.53 14.32
N ARG A 243 18.71 1.03 15.31
CA ARG A 243 18.28 -0.37 15.36
C ARG A 243 17.48 -0.79 14.14
N VAL A 244 16.54 0.06 13.68
CA VAL A 244 15.72 -0.26 12.50
C VAL A 244 16.60 -0.31 11.26
N ARG A 245 17.45 0.68 10.99
CA ARG A 245 18.34 0.67 9.82
C ARG A 245 19.31 -0.49 9.84
N GLU A 246 19.86 -0.84 10.99
CA GLU A 246 20.70 -2.03 11.13
C GLU A 246 19.95 -3.31 10.78
N SER A 247 18.71 -3.47 11.26
CA SER A 247 17.90 -4.65 10.99
C SER A 247 17.47 -4.78 9.52
N PHE A 248 17.33 -3.67 8.80
CA PHE A 248 17.05 -3.59 7.36
C PHE A 248 18.31 -3.36 6.51
N GLY A 249 19.51 -3.45 7.08
CA GLY A 249 20.77 -3.16 6.39
C GLY A 249 20.91 -3.86 5.03
N PRO A 250 20.70 -5.18 4.92
CA PRO A 250 20.78 -5.88 3.64
C PRO A 250 19.78 -5.37 2.59
N TYR A 251 18.58 -4.95 3.00
CA TYR A 251 17.59 -4.34 2.12
C TYR A 251 18.06 -2.95 1.64
N MET A 252 18.53 -2.12 2.56
CA MET A 252 19.01 -0.77 2.23
C MET A 252 20.21 -0.81 1.29
N GLU A 253 21.20 -1.68 1.58
CA GLU A 253 22.38 -1.88 0.74
C GLU A 253 21.98 -2.35 -0.67
N ARG A 254 21.13 -3.36 -0.74
CA ARG A 254 20.69 -3.95 -2.01
C ARG A 254 20.04 -2.95 -2.95
N PHE A 255 19.18 -2.08 -2.42
CA PHE A 255 18.42 -1.12 -3.21
C PHE A 255 19.02 0.30 -3.16
N GLY A 256 20.21 0.48 -2.59
CA GLY A 256 20.91 1.77 -2.55
C GLY A 256 20.11 2.85 -1.82
N LEU A 257 19.49 2.49 -0.68
CA LEU A 257 18.65 3.41 0.08
C LEU A 257 19.51 4.24 1.04
N GLU A 258 19.43 5.54 0.91
CA GLU A 258 20.06 6.46 1.83
C GLU A 258 19.12 6.81 3.01
N PRO A 259 19.67 7.02 4.22
CA PRO A 259 18.91 7.50 5.36
C PRO A 259 18.22 8.83 5.06
N GLU A 260 16.90 8.88 5.28
CA GLU A 260 16.16 10.14 5.20
C GLU A 260 16.34 10.96 6.50
N SER A 261 16.26 12.30 6.40
CA SER A 261 16.20 13.18 7.58
C SER A 261 14.94 12.87 8.41
N LEU A 262 15.10 12.78 9.72
CA LEU A 262 14.02 12.45 10.65
C LEU A 262 13.09 13.64 10.91
#